data_648764c8c5c7f05c3595135949177597
#
_entry.id   648764c8c5c7f05c3595135949177597
#
_cell.length_a   1.000
_cell.length_b   1.000
_cell.length_c   1.000
_cell.angle_alpha   90.00
_cell.angle_beta   90.00
_cell.angle_gamma   90.00
#
_symmetry.space_group_name_H-M   'P 1'
#
loop_
_entity.id
_entity.type
_entity.pdbx_description
1 polymer ?
#
loop_
_entity_poly.entity_id
_entity_poly.type
_entity_poly.pdbx_seq_one_letter_code
_entity_poly.pdbx_strand_id
1 'polypeptide(L)'
;MNDDLSRSSPPPPDDRGRRRVALLASHFVSSSKTSRRNKDEDKEEEEIQSAEEWISSPGKVFSNRKKRYVITRESIEQFGKVTRDEQWIHKSNDDDDLGETSSSSSSVLGGVKLPIAHGFLTVSLLTFLSSAPRKSTTWCKYEINCGMRNVKFVKPVEVNSVLGCRTKVKSVSWKRGREMLETTYECEMFKEGGRRGEEEIVLEAEWIVRQVLA
;
A
#
# COMPACT_ATOMS: atom_id res chain seq x y z
N MET A 1 19.36 -10.38 59.41
CA MET A 1 18.50 -9.35 58.76
C MET A 1 18.31 -9.81 57.35
N ASN A 2 17.19 -10.47 57.10
CA ASN A 2 16.82 -11.04 55.79
C ASN A 2 15.84 -10.08 55.13
N ASP A 3 16.26 -9.47 54.03
CA ASP A 3 15.35 -8.68 53.19
C ASP A 3 14.82 -9.58 52.07
N ASP A 4 13.57 -9.92 52.26
CA ASP A 4 12.73 -10.72 51.33
C ASP A 4 12.16 -9.79 50.25
N LEU A 5 12.76 -9.80 49.06
CA LEU A 5 12.25 -9.08 47.91
C LEU A 5 11.26 -9.94 47.13
N SER A 6 10.00 -9.92 47.56
CA SER A 6 8.88 -10.47 46.79
C SER A 6 8.70 -9.74 45.47
N ARG A 7 9.09 -10.37 44.35
CA ARG A 7 8.81 -9.93 43.01
C ARG A 7 7.32 -10.19 42.70
N SER A 8 6.52 -9.15 42.68
CA SER A 8 5.17 -9.19 42.15
C SER A 8 5.20 -9.26 40.60
N SER A 9 4.58 -10.28 40.05
CA SER A 9 4.39 -10.45 38.60
C SER A 9 3.49 -9.33 38.06
N PRO A 10 3.74 -8.82 36.83
CA PRO A 10 2.87 -7.82 36.23
C PRO A 10 1.51 -8.42 35.91
N PRO A 11 0.41 -7.62 35.95
CA PRO A 11 -0.92 -8.08 35.61
C PRO A 11 -1.03 -8.45 34.12
N PRO A 12 -1.95 -9.36 33.75
CA PRO A 12 -2.14 -9.73 32.35
C PRO A 12 -2.70 -8.55 31.54
N PRO A 13 -2.36 -8.47 30.24
CA PRO A 13 -2.81 -7.38 29.38
C PRO A 13 -4.34 -7.37 29.22
N ASP A 14 -4.93 -6.19 29.33
CA ASP A 14 -6.35 -5.91 29.22
C ASP A 14 -6.92 -6.36 27.84
N ASP A 15 -7.95 -7.21 27.87
CA ASP A 15 -8.62 -7.80 26.69
C ASP A 15 -9.43 -6.78 25.85
N ARG A 16 -9.48 -5.50 26.28
CA ARG A 16 -10.18 -4.43 25.56
C ARG A 16 -9.55 -4.05 24.22
N GLY A 17 -8.27 -4.36 24.02
CA GLY A 17 -7.56 -4.12 22.77
C GLY A 17 -7.96 -5.06 21.63
N ARG A 18 -8.30 -6.30 21.93
CA ARG A 18 -8.63 -7.31 20.91
C ARG A 18 -10.00 -7.13 20.25
N ARG A 19 -10.93 -6.47 20.92
CA ARG A 19 -12.29 -6.22 20.36
C ARG A 19 -12.34 -5.06 19.36
N ARG A 20 -11.39 -4.13 19.39
CA ARG A 20 -11.35 -3.00 18.44
C ARG A 20 -10.81 -3.36 17.06
N VAL A 21 -9.93 -4.36 16.95
CA VAL A 21 -9.38 -4.80 15.67
C VAL A 21 -10.42 -5.57 14.85
N ALA A 22 -11.34 -6.28 15.50
CA ALA A 22 -12.41 -7.04 14.83
C ALA A 22 -13.52 -6.13 14.25
N LEU A 23 -13.72 -4.91 14.79
CA LEU A 23 -14.77 -4.00 14.31
C LEU A 23 -14.40 -3.22 13.05
N LEU A 24 -13.11 -3.09 12.72
CA LEU A 24 -12.66 -2.41 11.51
C LEU A 24 -12.78 -3.25 10.24
N ALA A 25 -12.91 -4.58 10.39
CA ALA A 25 -13.08 -5.49 9.26
C ALA A 25 -14.53 -5.61 8.75
N SER A 26 -15.53 -5.11 9.52
CA SER A 26 -16.97 -5.31 9.20
C SER A 26 -17.63 -4.16 8.44
N HIS A 27 -16.97 -3.04 8.19
CA HIS A 27 -17.55 -1.90 7.46
C HIS A 27 -17.30 -1.91 5.95
N PHE A 28 -16.79 -3.02 5.39
CA PHE A 28 -16.50 -3.11 3.96
C PHE A 28 -17.51 -3.93 3.17
N VAL A 29 -18.76 -4.09 3.66
CA VAL A 29 -19.82 -4.76 2.86
C VAL A 29 -21.11 -3.98 3.00
N SER A 30 -21.52 -3.35 1.97
CA SER A 30 -22.84 -3.29 1.33
C SER A 30 -23.10 -1.95 0.64
N SER A 31 -22.99 -1.93 -0.66
CA SER A 31 -23.94 -1.21 -1.51
C SER A 31 -24.08 -1.97 -2.82
N SER A 32 -25.08 -2.82 -2.88
CA SER A 32 -25.53 -3.49 -4.08
C SER A 32 -26.25 -2.49 -4.99
N LYS A 33 -25.76 -2.27 -6.21
CA LYS A 33 -26.60 -1.96 -7.37
C LYS A 33 -26.13 -2.75 -8.57
N THR A 34 -27.00 -3.62 -9.00
CA THR A 34 -26.99 -4.42 -10.23
C THR A 34 -26.55 -3.62 -11.45
N SER A 35 -25.45 -4.03 -12.08
CA SER A 35 -25.18 -3.76 -13.47
C SER A 35 -24.45 -4.96 -14.09
N ARG A 36 -24.99 -5.41 -15.19
CA ARG A 36 -24.59 -6.47 -16.13
C ARG A 36 -23.26 -7.15 -15.86
N ARG A 37 -23.40 -8.42 -15.46
CA ARG A 37 -22.33 -9.39 -15.27
C ARG A 37 -21.63 -9.64 -16.61
N ASN A 38 -20.54 -8.92 -16.87
CA ASN A 38 -19.55 -9.38 -17.83
C ASN A 38 -18.86 -10.59 -17.20
N LYS A 39 -18.96 -11.72 -17.88
CA LYS A 39 -18.20 -12.93 -17.64
C LYS A 39 -16.73 -12.70 -18.02
N ASP A 40 -16.02 -11.88 -17.29
CA ASP A 40 -14.57 -11.93 -17.23
C ASP A 40 -14.24 -12.77 -16.00
N GLU A 41 -13.94 -14.03 -16.31
CA GLU A 41 -13.61 -15.13 -15.43
C GLU A 41 -12.70 -14.66 -14.31
N ASP A 42 -13.02 -15.10 -13.07
CA ASP A 42 -12.12 -15.14 -11.93
C ASP A 42 -10.88 -15.95 -12.34
N LYS A 43 -9.89 -15.28 -12.96
CA LYS A 43 -8.56 -15.86 -13.07
C LYS A 43 -8.05 -15.95 -11.64
N GLU A 44 -7.98 -17.18 -11.13
CA GLU A 44 -7.24 -17.48 -9.91
C GLU A 44 -5.89 -16.76 -10.00
N GLU A 45 -5.42 -16.15 -8.92
CA GLU A 45 -4.11 -15.49 -8.90
C GLU A 45 -3.07 -16.55 -9.30
N GLU A 46 -2.42 -16.34 -10.45
CA GLU A 46 -1.42 -17.26 -10.99
C GLU A 46 -0.33 -17.46 -9.92
N GLU A 47 -0.11 -18.71 -9.50
CA GLU A 47 0.92 -19.08 -8.55
C GLU A 47 2.14 -19.63 -9.30
N ILE A 48 3.31 -19.03 -9.04
CA ILE A 48 4.58 -19.48 -9.62
C ILE A 48 5.09 -20.70 -8.86
N GLN A 49 5.27 -21.81 -9.56
CA GLN A 49 5.54 -23.12 -8.99
C GLN A 49 7.03 -23.42 -8.79
N SER A 50 7.93 -22.72 -9.47
CA SER A 50 9.37 -22.96 -9.35
C SER A 50 10.22 -21.70 -9.47
N ALA A 51 11.46 -21.77 -8.98
CA ALA A 51 12.47 -20.72 -9.14
C ALA A 51 12.85 -20.51 -10.61
N GLU A 52 12.94 -21.59 -11.39
CA GLU A 52 13.27 -21.58 -12.81
C GLU A 52 12.20 -20.87 -13.63
N GLU A 53 10.93 -21.12 -13.30
CA GLU A 53 9.81 -20.40 -13.89
C GLU A 53 9.92 -18.91 -13.60
N TRP A 54 10.25 -18.54 -12.34
CA TRP A 54 10.39 -17.14 -11.95
C TRP A 54 11.55 -16.43 -12.64
N ILE A 55 12.69 -17.11 -12.80
CA ILE A 55 13.85 -16.58 -13.55
C ILE A 55 13.50 -16.22 -14.98
N SER A 56 12.55 -16.92 -15.57
CA SER A 56 12.09 -16.68 -16.95
C SER A 56 11.04 -15.56 -17.06
N SER A 57 10.74 -14.86 -15.95
CA SER A 57 9.69 -13.85 -15.89
C SER A 57 10.06 -12.42 -16.36
N PRO A 58 11.31 -12.01 -16.61
CA PRO A 58 11.59 -10.63 -17.04
C PRO A 58 10.73 -10.22 -18.24
N GLY A 59 10.16 -9.01 -18.16
CA GLY A 59 9.22 -8.49 -19.14
C GLY A 59 7.74 -8.78 -18.85
N LYS A 60 7.40 -9.76 -18.01
CA LYS A 60 6.00 -9.99 -17.62
C LYS A 60 5.45 -8.79 -16.85
N VAL A 61 4.22 -8.40 -17.16
CA VAL A 61 3.49 -7.31 -16.51
C VAL A 61 2.29 -7.88 -15.76
N PHE A 62 2.16 -7.46 -14.52
CA PHE A 62 1.05 -7.84 -13.65
C PHE A 62 0.25 -6.61 -13.25
N SER A 63 -1.06 -6.73 -13.34
CA SER A 63 -2.00 -5.70 -12.90
C SER A 63 -3.28 -6.37 -12.43
N ASN A 64 -3.75 -6.02 -11.25
CA ASN A 64 -5.01 -6.54 -10.73
C ASN A 64 -6.01 -5.40 -10.62
N ARG A 65 -7.03 -5.40 -11.47
CA ARG A 65 -8.09 -4.38 -11.47
C ARG A 65 -8.94 -4.42 -10.20
N LYS A 66 -8.93 -5.51 -9.45
CA LYS A 66 -9.65 -5.65 -8.18
C LYS A 66 -8.87 -5.06 -7.00
N LYS A 67 -7.54 -4.94 -7.08
CA LYS A 67 -6.72 -4.31 -6.04
C LYS A 67 -6.73 -2.81 -6.20
N ARG A 68 -7.47 -2.13 -5.34
CA ARG A 68 -7.56 -0.67 -5.27
C ARG A 68 -7.45 -0.22 -3.82
N TYR A 69 -6.89 0.95 -3.61
CA TYR A 69 -6.81 1.59 -2.32
C TYR A 69 -7.33 3.03 -2.41
N VAL A 70 -8.26 3.38 -1.54
CA VAL A 70 -8.77 4.75 -1.45
C VAL A 70 -7.96 5.50 -0.40
N ILE A 71 -7.34 6.59 -0.79
CA ILE A 71 -6.64 7.47 0.14
C ILE A 71 -7.69 8.20 0.98
N THR A 72 -7.76 7.86 2.25
CA THR A 72 -8.68 8.52 3.19
C THR A 72 -7.95 9.59 3.99
N ARG A 73 -8.69 10.58 4.52
CA ARG A 73 -8.16 11.55 5.47
C ARG A 73 -7.49 10.85 6.66
N GLU A 74 -8.17 9.85 7.22
CA GLU A 74 -7.66 9.07 8.34
C GLU A 74 -6.30 8.41 8.03
N SER A 75 -6.13 7.84 6.82
CA SER A 75 -4.86 7.21 6.43
C SER A 75 -3.70 8.22 6.37
N ILE A 76 -3.97 9.45 5.90
CA ILE A 76 -2.98 10.54 5.88
C ILE A 76 -2.61 10.94 7.30
N GLU A 77 -3.60 11.20 8.16
CA GLU A 77 -3.39 11.61 9.55
C GLU A 77 -2.64 10.55 10.36
N GLN A 78 -3.02 9.27 10.23
CA GLN A 78 -2.34 8.18 10.93
C GLN A 78 -0.89 8.04 10.47
N PHE A 79 -0.63 8.15 9.16
CA PHE A 79 0.72 8.12 8.63
C PHE A 79 1.56 9.29 9.15
N GLY A 80 1.02 10.51 9.13
CA GLY A 80 1.66 11.70 9.69
C GLY A 80 2.01 11.54 11.17
N LYS A 81 1.08 11.01 11.99
CA LYS A 81 1.34 10.73 13.42
C LYS A 81 2.46 9.72 13.63
N VAL A 82 2.50 8.64 12.85
CA VAL A 82 3.52 7.59 12.98
C VAL A 82 4.90 8.11 12.55
N THR A 83 4.96 8.85 11.45
CA THR A 83 6.21 9.37 10.89
C THR A 83 6.65 10.69 11.51
N ARG A 84 5.77 11.37 12.26
CA ARG A 84 5.90 12.74 12.75
C ARG A 84 6.08 13.77 11.63
N ASP A 85 5.60 13.46 10.44
CA ASP A 85 5.53 14.37 9.31
C ASP A 85 4.17 15.05 9.31
N GLU A 86 4.09 16.16 10.06
CA GLU A 86 2.86 16.92 10.26
C GLU A 86 2.86 18.24 9.47
N GLN A 87 3.44 18.22 8.26
CA GLN A 87 3.42 19.39 7.40
C GLN A 87 1.98 19.80 7.06
N TRP A 88 1.77 21.12 6.92
CA TRP A 88 0.44 21.69 6.66
C TRP A 88 -0.24 21.16 5.39
N ILE A 89 0.53 20.77 4.37
CA ILE A 89 0.00 20.19 3.12
C ILE A 89 -0.72 18.84 3.32
N HIS A 90 -0.44 18.16 4.45
CA HIS A 90 -1.04 16.90 4.84
C HIS A 90 -2.19 17.07 5.85
N LYS A 91 -2.44 18.30 6.29
CA LYS A 91 -3.51 18.64 7.24
C LYS A 91 -4.70 19.25 6.52
N SER A 92 -5.89 18.97 7.00
CA SER A 92 -7.06 19.73 6.60
C SER A 92 -7.10 21.05 7.35
N ASN A 93 -7.57 22.10 6.71
CA ASN A 93 -7.75 23.40 7.35
C ASN A 93 -9.00 23.46 8.26
N ASP A 94 -9.59 22.32 8.62
CA ASP A 94 -10.81 22.27 9.43
C ASP A 94 -10.53 22.50 10.93
N ASP A 95 -9.29 22.79 11.35
CA ASP A 95 -8.92 23.13 12.72
C ASP A 95 -9.06 24.64 13.05
N ASP A 96 -9.65 25.44 12.15
CA ASP A 96 -10.08 26.80 12.48
C ASP A 96 -11.42 26.78 13.25
N ASP A 97 -11.39 26.21 14.47
CA ASP A 97 -12.42 26.39 15.49
C ASP A 97 -12.26 27.79 16.16
N LEU A 98 -12.42 28.84 15.39
CA LEU A 98 -12.69 30.18 15.88
C LEU A 98 -13.50 30.99 14.86
N GLY A 99 -14.83 30.88 14.98
CA GLY A 99 -15.73 31.96 14.58
C GLY A 99 -16.15 32.02 13.11
N GLU A 100 -17.40 31.76 12.95
CA GLU A 100 -18.30 32.12 11.84
C GLU A 100 -17.75 33.18 10.85
N THR A 101 -17.29 32.74 9.69
CA THR A 101 -17.65 33.38 8.40
C THR A 101 -17.35 32.45 7.24
N SER A 102 -18.39 31.86 6.72
CA SER A 102 -18.67 31.49 5.32
C SER A 102 -17.52 31.61 4.33
N SER A 103 -17.12 30.51 3.87
CA SER A 103 -16.94 30.07 2.47
C SER A 103 -15.97 28.88 2.46
N SER A 104 -16.46 27.76 2.02
CA SER A 104 -15.74 26.51 1.77
C SER A 104 -14.63 26.72 0.73
N SER A 105 -13.58 27.45 1.10
CA SER A 105 -12.34 27.49 0.33
C SER A 105 -11.53 26.25 0.71
N SER A 106 -11.81 25.14 0.03
CA SER A 106 -10.86 24.02 0.01
C SER A 106 -9.51 24.61 -0.34
N SER A 107 -8.53 24.53 0.58
CA SER A 107 -7.20 25.06 0.34
C SER A 107 -6.61 24.41 -0.88
N VAL A 108 -6.29 25.21 -1.88
CA VAL A 108 -5.76 24.75 -3.15
C VAL A 108 -4.35 25.26 -3.29
N LEU A 109 -3.38 24.35 -3.39
CA LEU A 109 -2.00 24.66 -3.70
C LEU A 109 -1.73 24.39 -5.18
N GLY A 110 -1.59 25.44 -5.99
CA GLY A 110 -1.30 25.27 -7.42
C GLY A 110 -2.32 24.44 -8.19
N GLY A 111 -3.62 24.47 -7.80
CA GLY A 111 -4.69 23.70 -8.42
C GLY A 111 -4.93 22.31 -7.79
N VAL A 112 -4.15 21.93 -6.77
CA VAL A 112 -4.26 20.66 -6.05
C VAL A 112 -5.07 20.85 -4.77
N LYS A 113 -6.06 19.98 -4.54
CA LYS A 113 -6.88 20.01 -3.32
C LYS A 113 -6.10 19.42 -2.14
N LEU A 114 -6.11 20.14 -1.02
CA LEU A 114 -5.54 19.67 0.24
C LEU A 114 -6.60 18.92 1.09
N PRO A 115 -6.18 18.02 1.97
CA PRO A 115 -4.81 17.54 2.15
C PRO A 115 -4.38 16.56 1.04
N ILE A 116 -3.06 16.48 0.80
CA ILE A 116 -2.47 15.47 -0.06
C ILE A 116 -1.81 14.37 0.77
N ALA A 117 -1.75 13.18 0.20
CA ALA A 117 -1.05 12.05 0.83
C ALA A 117 0.45 12.29 0.89
N HIS A 118 1.09 11.83 1.98
CA HIS A 118 2.54 11.75 2.05
C HIS A 118 3.08 10.87 0.91
N GLY A 119 4.15 11.29 0.25
CA GLY A 119 4.76 10.48 -0.80
C GLY A 119 5.15 9.08 -0.30
N PHE A 120 5.71 9.00 0.91
CA PHE A 120 6.07 7.72 1.51
C PHE A 120 4.87 6.86 1.91
N LEU A 121 3.70 7.43 2.17
CA LEU A 121 2.46 6.66 2.30
C LEU A 121 2.15 5.95 0.98
N THR A 122 2.22 6.65 -0.15
CA THR A 122 1.98 6.03 -1.46
C THR A 122 3.01 4.94 -1.79
N VAL A 123 4.29 5.17 -1.48
CA VAL A 123 5.34 4.13 -1.63
C VAL A 123 5.02 2.89 -0.80
N SER A 124 4.61 3.05 0.45
CA SER A 124 4.31 1.91 1.34
C SER A 124 3.14 1.05 0.84
N LEU A 125 2.21 1.63 0.09
CA LEU A 125 1.08 0.93 -0.51
C LEU A 125 1.47 0.00 -1.67
N LEU A 126 2.70 0.09 -2.20
CA LEU A 126 3.19 -0.84 -3.22
C LEU A 126 3.12 -2.30 -2.76
N THR A 127 3.37 -2.57 -1.47
CA THR A 127 3.29 -3.93 -0.92
C THR A 127 1.89 -4.53 -1.01
N PHE A 128 0.85 -3.70 -0.89
CA PHE A 128 -0.54 -4.11 -1.01
C PHE A 128 -1.01 -4.10 -2.47
N LEU A 129 -0.70 -3.03 -3.22
CA LEU A 129 -1.21 -2.81 -4.57
C LEU A 129 -0.47 -3.61 -5.64
N SER A 130 0.78 -4.02 -5.37
CA SER A 130 1.53 -4.87 -6.29
C SER A 130 0.74 -6.15 -6.60
N SER A 131 0.67 -6.46 -7.87
CA SER A 131 -0.06 -7.61 -8.40
C SER A 131 0.90 -8.72 -8.85
N ALA A 132 2.16 -8.67 -8.38
CA ALA A 132 3.10 -9.76 -8.63
C ALA A 132 2.49 -11.10 -8.13
N PRO A 133 2.59 -12.18 -8.91
CA PRO A 133 1.98 -13.43 -8.57
C PRO A 133 2.57 -14.00 -7.28
N ARG A 134 1.75 -14.77 -6.58
CA ARG A 134 2.19 -15.49 -5.39
C ARG A 134 3.22 -16.54 -5.79
N LYS A 135 4.28 -16.71 -5.01
CA LYS A 135 5.25 -17.78 -5.17
C LYS A 135 4.87 -18.96 -4.28
N SER A 136 4.94 -20.16 -4.83
CA SER A 136 4.66 -21.37 -4.06
C SER A 136 5.63 -21.51 -2.89
N THR A 137 5.11 -21.90 -1.73
CA THR A 137 5.92 -22.14 -0.52
C THR A 137 6.84 -23.35 -0.66
N THR A 138 6.67 -24.16 -1.70
CA THR A 138 7.54 -25.29 -2.03
C THR A 138 8.95 -24.85 -2.43
N TRP A 139 9.11 -23.64 -2.98
CA TRP A 139 10.40 -23.12 -3.39
C TRP A 139 10.74 -21.75 -2.81
N CYS A 140 9.74 -20.92 -2.46
CA CYS A 140 9.94 -19.61 -1.86
C CYS A 140 9.42 -19.59 -0.43
N LYS A 141 10.33 -19.57 0.53
CA LYS A 141 9.98 -19.57 1.96
C LYS A 141 9.36 -18.26 2.40
N TYR A 142 9.94 -17.13 1.98
CA TYR A 142 9.44 -15.77 2.20
C TYR A 142 10.12 -14.77 1.27
N GLU A 143 9.53 -13.57 1.18
CA GLU A 143 10.08 -12.45 0.42
C GLU A 143 10.51 -11.32 1.36
N ILE A 144 11.62 -10.66 1.03
CA ILE A 144 12.18 -9.55 1.82
C ILE A 144 12.23 -8.31 0.93
N ASN A 145 11.67 -7.21 1.41
CA ASN A 145 11.85 -5.90 0.81
C ASN A 145 13.29 -5.41 1.06
N CYS A 146 14.09 -5.26 0.00
CA CYS A 146 15.49 -4.91 0.11
C CYS A 146 15.79 -3.45 -0.20
N GLY A 147 14.86 -2.76 -0.83
CA GLY A 147 15.02 -1.34 -1.15
C GLY A 147 14.29 -0.92 -2.41
N MET A 148 14.49 0.34 -2.75
CA MET A 148 13.94 0.95 -3.96
C MET A 148 14.98 1.82 -4.63
N ARG A 149 14.82 2.00 -5.95
CA ARG A 149 15.60 2.92 -6.76
C ARG A 149 14.67 3.75 -7.63
N ASN A 150 15.16 4.88 -8.10
CA ASN A 150 14.47 5.73 -9.09
C ASN A 150 13.03 6.07 -8.67
N VAL A 151 12.80 6.25 -7.36
CA VAL A 151 11.49 6.65 -6.84
C VAL A 151 11.20 8.09 -7.27
N LYS A 152 10.08 8.27 -7.98
CA LYS A 152 9.61 9.57 -8.43
C LYS A 152 8.14 9.76 -8.03
N PHE A 153 7.88 10.82 -7.32
CA PHE A 153 6.52 11.31 -7.06
C PHE A 153 6.11 12.20 -8.23
N VAL A 154 5.38 11.63 -9.19
CA VAL A 154 5.05 12.28 -10.46
C VAL A 154 3.98 13.35 -10.28
N LYS A 155 2.97 13.03 -9.45
CA LYS A 155 1.86 13.94 -9.15
C LYS A 155 1.39 13.77 -7.72
N PRO A 156 0.82 14.83 -7.11
CA PRO A 156 0.22 14.74 -5.79
C PRO A 156 -1.03 13.83 -5.82
N VAL A 157 -1.26 13.20 -4.67
CA VAL A 157 -2.41 12.32 -4.46
C VAL A 157 -3.30 12.95 -3.40
N GLU A 158 -4.48 13.40 -3.82
CA GLU A 158 -5.45 14.04 -2.95
C GLU A 158 -6.27 13.00 -2.17
N VAL A 159 -6.91 13.44 -1.09
CA VAL A 159 -7.94 12.67 -0.40
C VAL A 159 -9.00 12.16 -1.38
N ASN A 160 -9.50 10.96 -1.15
CA ASN A 160 -10.47 10.22 -1.97
C ASN A 160 -9.94 9.75 -3.33
N SER A 161 -8.64 9.92 -3.62
CA SER A 161 -8.04 9.29 -4.79
C SER A 161 -8.09 7.77 -4.67
N VAL A 162 -8.47 7.09 -5.75
CA VAL A 162 -8.46 5.63 -5.86
C VAL A 162 -7.19 5.21 -6.56
N LEU A 163 -6.32 4.50 -5.85
CA LEU A 163 -5.02 4.07 -6.36
C LEU A 163 -5.03 2.63 -6.85
N GLY A 164 -4.32 2.39 -7.95
CA GLY A 164 -3.97 1.08 -8.46
C GLY A 164 -2.49 1.01 -8.82
N CYS A 165 -1.99 -0.19 -9.13
CA CYS A 165 -0.59 -0.38 -9.50
C CYS A 165 -0.44 -1.36 -10.65
N ARG A 166 0.49 -1.06 -11.56
CA ARG A 166 1.06 -1.98 -12.53
C ARG A 166 2.48 -2.34 -12.09
N THR A 167 2.80 -3.61 -12.15
CA THR A 167 4.12 -4.12 -11.74
C THR A 167 4.69 -4.95 -12.88
N LYS A 168 5.87 -4.59 -13.36
CA LYS A 168 6.59 -5.32 -14.40
C LYS A 168 7.86 -5.92 -13.82
N VAL A 169 8.15 -7.18 -14.11
CA VAL A 169 9.43 -7.78 -13.74
C VAL A 169 10.52 -7.23 -14.66
N LYS A 170 11.43 -6.44 -14.09
CA LYS A 170 12.58 -5.89 -14.82
C LYS A 170 13.70 -6.91 -14.96
N SER A 171 14.04 -7.56 -13.84
CA SER A 171 15.10 -8.56 -13.79
C SER A 171 14.92 -9.52 -12.63
N VAL A 172 15.39 -10.74 -12.81
CA VAL A 172 15.52 -11.76 -11.76
C VAL A 172 16.95 -12.30 -11.83
N SER A 173 17.63 -12.40 -10.71
CA SER A 173 19.00 -12.90 -10.65
C SER A 173 19.30 -13.68 -9.38
N TRP A 174 20.13 -14.71 -9.50
CA TRP A 174 20.64 -15.45 -8.36
C TRP A 174 21.54 -14.60 -7.47
N LYS A 175 21.42 -14.82 -6.16
CA LYS A 175 22.29 -14.24 -5.14
C LYS A 175 22.78 -15.33 -4.18
N ARG A 176 23.92 -15.05 -3.52
CA ARG A 176 24.51 -15.93 -2.50
C ARG A 176 24.57 -17.41 -2.92
N GLY A 177 25.28 -17.69 -4.02
CA GLY A 177 25.48 -19.06 -4.45
C GLY A 177 24.21 -19.86 -4.76
N ARG A 178 23.14 -19.18 -5.20
CA ARG A 178 21.80 -19.72 -5.49
C ARG A 178 20.90 -20.00 -4.27
N GLU A 179 21.20 -19.39 -3.12
CA GLU A 179 20.32 -19.49 -1.94
C GLU A 179 19.12 -18.51 -2.01
N MET A 180 19.24 -17.49 -2.85
CA MET A 180 18.22 -16.45 -3.00
C MET A 180 18.08 -16.03 -4.47
N LEU A 181 16.88 -15.59 -4.82
CA LEU A 181 16.64 -14.79 -6.02
C LEU A 181 16.45 -13.32 -5.62
N GLU A 182 16.99 -12.42 -6.42
CA GLU A 182 16.70 -10.99 -6.31
C GLU A 182 15.91 -10.56 -7.53
N THR A 183 14.73 -10.05 -7.30
CA THR A 183 13.84 -9.52 -8.32
C THR A 183 13.82 -8.00 -8.24
N THR A 184 14.01 -7.33 -9.37
CA THR A 184 13.71 -5.90 -9.51
C THR A 184 12.42 -5.75 -10.28
N TYR A 185 11.47 -5.05 -9.69
CA TYR A 185 10.21 -4.67 -10.30
C TYR A 185 10.26 -3.22 -10.77
N GLU A 186 9.70 -2.93 -11.95
CA GLU A 186 9.27 -1.59 -12.35
C GLU A 186 7.82 -1.44 -11.91
N CYS A 187 7.55 -0.47 -11.04
CA CYS A 187 6.23 -0.21 -10.49
C CYS A 187 5.73 1.15 -10.96
N GLU A 188 4.53 1.16 -11.52
CA GLU A 188 3.77 2.37 -11.85
C GLU A 188 2.50 2.39 -11.00
N MET A 189 2.39 3.34 -10.08
CA MET A 189 1.16 3.58 -9.37
C MET A 189 0.38 4.69 -10.06
N PHE A 190 -0.91 4.49 -10.22
CA PHE A 190 -1.81 5.43 -10.87
C PHE A 190 -3.01 5.71 -9.98
N LYS A 191 -3.58 6.90 -10.12
CA LYS A 191 -4.91 7.22 -9.63
C LYS A 191 -5.93 7.08 -10.74
N GLU A 192 -7.09 6.51 -10.42
CA GLU A 192 -8.25 6.53 -11.29
C GLU A 192 -8.76 7.96 -11.34
N GLY A 193 -8.80 8.54 -12.50
CA GLY A 193 -9.15 9.92 -12.63
C GLY A 193 -9.93 10.22 -13.89
N GLY A 194 -10.59 11.39 -13.85
CA GLY A 194 -11.08 12.07 -15.00
C GLY A 194 -12.41 11.57 -15.56
N ARG A 195 -12.97 12.42 -16.44
CA ARG A 195 -14.29 12.23 -17.10
C ARG A 195 -14.36 11.03 -18.04
N ARG A 196 -13.26 10.30 -18.26
CA ARG A 196 -13.14 9.17 -19.21
C ARG A 196 -12.53 7.91 -18.64
N GLY A 197 -12.32 7.83 -17.29
CA GLY A 197 -11.65 6.67 -16.70
C GLY A 197 -10.15 6.58 -17.05
N GLU A 198 -9.53 7.70 -17.41
CA GLU A 198 -8.10 7.77 -17.67
C GLU A 198 -7.31 7.57 -16.38
N GLU A 199 -6.27 6.73 -16.45
CA GLU A 199 -5.35 6.52 -15.34
C GLU A 199 -4.27 7.60 -15.38
N GLU A 200 -4.00 8.23 -14.23
CA GLU A 200 -2.96 9.24 -14.09
C GLU A 200 -1.82 8.71 -13.23
N ILE A 201 -0.62 8.62 -13.79
CA ILE A 201 0.56 8.14 -13.05
C ILE A 201 0.92 9.12 -11.93
N VAL A 202 1.02 8.61 -10.71
CA VAL A 202 1.34 9.39 -9.51
C VAL A 202 2.69 9.01 -8.89
N LEU A 203 3.16 7.77 -9.12
CA LEU A 203 4.44 7.28 -8.62
C LEU A 203 5.05 6.28 -9.60
N GLU A 204 6.35 6.43 -9.83
CA GLU A 204 7.21 5.46 -10.50
C GLU A 204 8.32 5.01 -9.55
N ALA A 205 8.63 3.72 -9.51
CA ALA A 205 9.72 3.20 -8.70
C ALA A 205 10.28 1.89 -9.26
N GLU A 206 11.55 1.63 -9.00
CA GLU A 206 12.12 0.28 -9.06
C GLU A 206 12.14 -0.31 -7.64
N TRP A 207 11.44 -1.42 -7.45
CA TRP A 207 11.33 -2.09 -6.16
C TRP A 207 12.15 -3.39 -6.18
N ILE A 208 13.02 -3.56 -5.19
CA ILE A 208 13.94 -4.69 -5.09
C ILE A 208 13.46 -5.61 -3.97
N VAL A 209 13.15 -6.84 -4.34
CA VAL A 209 12.66 -7.89 -3.45
C VAL A 209 13.55 -9.11 -3.57
N ARG A 210 13.85 -9.75 -2.44
CA ARG A 210 14.56 -11.05 -2.43
C ARG A 210 13.62 -12.16 -2.02
N GLN A 211 13.62 -13.21 -2.80
CA GLN A 211 12.97 -14.49 -2.51
C GLN A 211 14.00 -15.37 -1.82
N VAL A 212 13.74 -15.77 -0.58
CA VAL A 212 14.54 -16.74 0.16
C VAL A 212 14.01 -18.13 -0.15
N LEU A 213 14.88 -19.01 -0.61
CA LEU A 213 14.49 -20.35 -1.01
C LEU A 213 14.16 -21.25 0.18
N ALA A 214 13.29 -22.23 -0.06
CA ALA A 214 12.87 -23.24 0.92
C ALA A 214 13.94 -24.31 1.15
#